data_082c2a06d15c41594ba1a5f3e33a6dc2
#
_entry.id   082c2a06d15c41594ba1a5f3e33a6dc2
#
_cell.length_a   1.000
_cell.length_b   1.000
_cell.length_c   1.000
_cell.angle_alpha   90.00
_cell.angle_beta   90.00
_cell.angle_gamma   90.00
#
_symmetry.space_group_name_H-M   'P 1'
#
loop_
_entity.id
_entity.type
_entity.pdbx_description
1 polymer ?
#
loop_
_entity_poly.entity_id
_entity_poly.type
_entity_poly.pdbx_seq_one_letter_code
_entity_poly.pdbx_strand_id
1 'polypeptide(L)'
;RGLGDVYKRQVYKELTKLGVDVDVIASDDPLDDYDAVVAPMLYMLRDGAAESLAAFVKRGGQLLATYFTGYVDKNQLCILGGFPGNGLADVFGVISEEIDTLYPSDRNSVTFIDGSSCGLRDYAEILRIGTAEVLGTYDSDFYAGNAAVTVNSYGKGNAYYVAARIDYSKLGEIMERMLTDA
;
A
#
# COMPACT_ATOMS: atom_id res chain seq x y z
N ARG A 1 14.78 -13.64 11.24
CA ARG A 1 13.70 -12.62 11.27
C ARG A 1 13.68 -11.95 9.91
N GLY A 2 12.59 -12.13 9.17
CA GLY A 2 12.48 -11.66 7.79
C GLY A 2 12.25 -10.15 7.70
N LEU A 3 12.48 -9.59 6.50
CA LEU A 3 12.21 -8.18 6.15
C LEU A 3 10.79 -7.75 6.57
N GLY A 4 9.78 -8.63 6.43
CA GLY A 4 8.41 -8.34 6.84
C GLY A 4 8.22 -7.93 8.30
N ASP A 5 9.04 -8.45 9.24
CA ASP A 5 9.01 -8.05 10.64
C ASP A 5 9.48 -6.60 10.87
N VAL A 6 10.42 -6.14 10.07
CA VAL A 6 10.94 -4.76 10.16
C VAL A 6 9.89 -3.77 9.71
N TYR A 7 9.19 -4.05 8.60
CA TYR A 7 8.14 -3.16 8.06
C TYR A 7 6.93 -3.07 8.99
N LYS A 8 6.42 -4.21 9.47
CA LYS A 8 5.31 -4.22 10.43
C LYS A 8 5.60 -3.38 11.68
N ARG A 9 6.81 -3.50 12.24
CA ARG A 9 7.22 -2.72 13.42
C ARG A 9 7.28 -1.23 13.14
N GLN A 10 7.75 -0.81 11.96
CA GLN A 10 7.82 0.61 11.60
C GLN A 10 6.43 1.19 11.40
N VAL A 11 5.55 0.49 10.68
CA VAL A 11 4.14 0.89 10.52
C VAL A 11 3.45 1.01 11.88
N TYR A 12 3.57 -0.02 12.73
CA TYR A 12 3.03 0.00 14.10
C TYR A 12 3.53 1.21 14.90
N LYS A 13 4.85 1.52 14.80
CA LYS A 13 5.44 2.67 15.47
C LYS A 13 4.85 4.00 14.98
N GLU A 14 4.64 4.15 13.68
CA GLU A 14 4.04 5.38 13.14
C GLU A 14 2.57 5.51 13.56
N LEU A 15 1.78 4.44 13.53
CA LEU A 15 0.39 4.44 14.01
C LEU A 15 0.30 4.78 15.51
N THR A 16 1.18 4.21 16.35
CA THR A 16 1.18 4.53 17.79
C THR A 16 1.53 5.99 18.08
N LYS A 17 2.31 6.67 17.23
CA LYS A 17 2.57 8.10 17.36
C LYS A 17 1.31 8.94 17.12
N LEU A 18 0.38 8.45 16.30
CA LEU A 18 -0.90 9.11 16.02
C LEU A 18 -1.91 8.97 17.18
N GLY A 19 -1.58 8.16 18.18
CA GLY A 19 -2.41 7.99 19.39
C GLY A 19 -3.69 7.18 19.15
N VAL A 20 -3.72 6.33 18.13
CA VAL A 20 -4.83 5.43 17.83
C VAL A 20 -4.60 4.04 18.43
N ASP A 21 -5.67 3.34 18.76
CA ASP A 21 -5.62 1.94 19.17
C ASP A 21 -5.25 1.07 17.98
N VAL A 22 -4.28 0.17 18.14
CA VAL A 22 -3.73 -0.65 17.06
C VAL A 22 -3.64 -2.11 17.45
N ASP A 23 -4.34 -2.95 16.72
CA ASP A 23 -4.21 -4.41 16.77
C ASP A 23 -3.33 -4.94 15.64
N VAL A 24 -2.65 -6.04 15.90
CA VAL A 24 -1.90 -6.79 14.89
C VAL A 24 -2.61 -8.13 14.70
N ILE A 25 -3.29 -8.27 13.59
CA ILE A 25 -4.14 -9.41 13.26
C ILE A 25 -3.56 -10.25 12.11
N ALA A 26 -4.06 -11.44 11.92
CA ALA A 26 -3.75 -12.24 10.74
C ALA A 26 -4.55 -11.75 9.52
N SER A 27 -4.05 -12.03 8.32
CA SER A 27 -4.70 -11.57 7.07
C SER A 27 -6.04 -12.24 6.76
N ASP A 28 -6.40 -13.26 7.52
CA ASP A 28 -7.66 -14.01 7.45
C ASP A 28 -8.57 -13.79 8.68
N ASP A 29 -8.18 -12.89 9.59
CA ASP A 29 -9.05 -12.51 10.71
C ASP A 29 -10.21 -11.60 10.24
N PRO A 30 -11.35 -11.58 10.95
CA PRO A 30 -12.46 -10.68 10.66
C PRO A 30 -12.07 -9.20 10.75
N LEU A 31 -12.64 -8.38 9.86
CA LEU A 31 -12.36 -6.94 9.80
C LEU A 31 -13.54 -6.07 10.27
N ASP A 32 -14.60 -6.67 10.85
CA ASP A 32 -15.86 -5.97 11.12
C ASP A 32 -15.76 -4.89 12.19
N ASP A 33 -14.84 -5.04 13.13
CA ASP A 33 -14.64 -4.13 14.26
C ASP A 33 -13.61 -3.01 13.98
N TYR A 34 -13.09 -2.92 12.75
CA TYR A 34 -12.08 -1.94 12.38
C TYR A 34 -12.60 -0.86 11.42
N ASP A 35 -12.17 0.38 11.61
CA ASP A 35 -12.43 1.49 10.71
C ASP A 35 -11.32 1.61 9.64
N ALA A 36 -10.09 1.24 10.00
CA ALA A 36 -8.93 1.30 9.11
C ALA A 36 -8.07 0.04 9.20
N VAL A 37 -7.52 -0.37 8.06
CA VAL A 37 -6.60 -1.50 7.93
C VAL A 37 -5.34 -1.06 7.20
N VAL A 38 -4.17 -1.38 7.76
CA VAL A 38 -2.88 -1.19 7.09
C VAL A 38 -2.24 -2.55 6.81
N ALA A 39 -2.01 -2.85 5.54
CA ALA A 39 -1.48 -4.12 5.04
C ALA A 39 -0.08 -3.92 4.41
N PRO A 40 1.00 -3.77 5.22
CA PRO A 40 2.34 -3.51 4.71
C PRO A 40 2.91 -4.78 4.08
N MET A 41 3.31 -4.70 2.80
CA MET A 41 3.89 -5.82 2.05
C MET A 41 3.07 -7.12 2.22
N LEU A 42 1.77 -7.07 1.96
CA LEU A 42 0.90 -8.24 2.00
C LEU A 42 1.18 -9.15 0.79
N TYR A 43 2.40 -9.70 0.74
CA TYR A 43 2.94 -10.44 -0.39
C TYR A 43 2.13 -11.69 -0.71
N MET A 44 1.79 -12.47 0.32
CA MET A 44 1.03 -13.70 0.21
C MET A 44 -0.42 -13.50 0.64
N LEU A 45 -1.34 -13.84 -0.23
CA LEU A 45 -2.78 -13.84 0.08
C LEU A 45 -3.22 -15.24 0.52
N ARG A 46 -3.84 -15.31 1.69
CA ARG A 46 -4.61 -16.49 2.12
C ARG A 46 -5.97 -16.51 1.43
N ASP A 47 -6.61 -17.68 1.43
CA ASP A 47 -7.95 -17.83 0.87
C ASP A 47 -8.94 -16.85 1.53
N GLY A 48 -9.70 -16.12 0.75
CA GLY A 48 -10.68 -15.15 1.23
C GLY A 48 -10.11 -13.80 1.69
N ALA A 49 -8.78 -13.64 1.80
CA ALA A 49 -8.19 -12.40 2.29
C ALA A 49 -8.44 -11.20 1.35
N ALA A 50 -8.34 -11.41 0.05
CA ALA A 50 -8.60 -10.34 -0.92
C ALA A 50 -10.08 -9.93 -0.93
N GLU A 51 -10.98 -10.90 -0.88
CA GLU A 51 -12.42 -10.69 -0.80
C GLU A 51 -12.82 -9.96 0.50
N SER A 52 -12.21 -10.33 1.62
CA SER A 52 -12.42 -9.66 2.91
C SER A 52 -11.99 -8.20 2.88
N LEU A 53 -10.79 -7.90 2.34
CA LEU A 53 -10.30 -6.54 2.15
C LEU A 53 -11.19 -5.74 1.20
N ALA A 54 -11.61 -6.31 0.09
CA ALA A 54 -12.52 -5.66 -0.86
C ALA A 54 -13.89 -5.36 -0.22
N ALA A 55 -14.46 -6.30 0.54
CA ALA A 55 -15.71 -6.12 1.27
C ALA A 55 -15.57 -5.04 2.36
N PHE A 56 -14.42 -5.02 3.07
CA PHE A 56 -14.09 -4.02 4.06
C PHE A 56 -14.12 -2.60 3.48
N VAL A 57 -13.39 -2.34 2.38
CA VAL A 57 -13.40 -1.02 1.73
C VAL A 57 -14.79 -0.69 1.19
N LYS A 58 -15.45 -1.66 0.55
CA LYS A 58 -16.78 -1.45 -0.05
C LYS A 58 -17.84 -0.99 0.96
N ARG A 59 -17.76 -1.42 2.23
CA ARG A 59 -18.70 -1.00 3.28
C ARG A 59 -18.35 0.34 3.94
N GLY A 60 -17.15 0.91 3.71
CA GLY A 60 -16.73 2.21 4.20
C GLY A 60 -15.37 2.22 4.90
N GLY A 61 -14.73 1.07 5.07
CA GLY A 61 -13.40 0.97 5.70
C GLY A 61 -12.30 1.64 4.88
N GLN A 62 -11.27 2.11 5.56
CA GLN A 62 -10.08 2.70 4.96
C GLN A 62 -8.95 1.68 4.90
N LEU A 63 -8.44 1.41 3.71
CA LEU A 63 -7.37 0.43 3.50
C LEU A 63 -6.10 1.12 2.98
N LEU A 64 -4.95 0.83 3.60
CA LEU A 64 -3.66 1.17 3.04
C LEU A 64 -2.85 -0.10 2.80
N ALA A 65 -2.38 -0.31 1.58
CA ALA A 65 -1.39 -1.33 1.27
C ALA A 65 -0.12 -0.72 0.69
N THR A 66 0.97 -1.46 0.80
CA THR A 66 2.24 -1.03 0.22
C THR A 66 2.68 -1.99 -0.88
N TYR A 67 3.75 -1.63 -1.56
CA TYR A 67 4.39 -2.45 -2.59
C TYR A 67 4.45 -3.95 -2.24
N PHE A 68 4.50 -4.81 -3.23
CA PHE A 68 4.46 -6.27 -3.12
C PHE A 68 3.17 -6.84 -2.53
N THR A 69 2.04 -6.18 -2.69
CA THR A 69 0.75 -6.71 -2.25
C THR A 69 0.16 -7.68 -3.26
N GLY A 70 -0.22 -8.89 -2.80
CA GLY A 70 -0.99 -9.85 -3.58
C GLY A 70 -0.22 -10.53 -4.72
N TYR A 71 1.04 -10.89 -4.52
CA TYR A 71 1.89 -11.52 -5.53
C TYR A 71 1.75 -13.04 -5.59
N VAL A 72 1.56 -13.69 -4.45
CA VAL A 72 1.45 -15.15 -4.38
C VAL A 72 0.26 -15.60 -3.54
N ASP A 73 -0.22 -16.81 -3.82
CA ASP A 73 -1.23 -17.49 -3.03
C ASP A 73 -0.61 -18.17 -1.78
N LYS A 74 -1.45 -18.84 -0.99
CA LYS A 74 -1.04 -19.60 0.20
C LYS A 74 -0.01 -20.71 -0.06
N ASN A 75 0.12 -21.18 -1.29
CA ASN A 75 1.08 -22.19 -1.72
C ASN A 75 2.36 -21.55 -2.29
N GLN A 76 2.49 -20.23 -2.22
CA GLN A 76 3.58 -19.44 -2.80
C GLN A 76 3.62 -19.50 -4.34
N LEU A 77 2.49 -19.78 -4.97
CA LEU A 77 2.36 -19.73 -6.42
C LEU A 77 1.95 -18.33 -6.84
N CYS A 78 2.57 -17.85 -7.93
CA CYS A 78 2.26 -16.54 -8.49
C CYS A 78 0.78 -16.45 -8.85
N ILE A 79 0.12 -15.38 -8.40
CA ILE A 79 -1.27 -15.09 -8.76
C ILE A 79 -1.28 -14.58 -10.21
N LEU A 80 -2.06 -15.23 -11.06
CA LEU A 80 -2.18 -14.86 -12.46
C LEU A 80 -3.19 -13.71 -12.64
N GLY A 81 -2.94 -12.85 -13.63
CA GLY A 81 -3.88 -11.79 -14.02
C GLY A 81 -3.45 -10.37 -13.62
N GLY A 82 -2.26 -10.21 -13.05
CA GLY A 82 -1.70 -8.91 -12.66
C GLY A 82 -1.71 -8.68 -11.15
N PHE A 83 -1.03 -7.63 -10.71
CA PHE A 83 -0.84 -7.29 -9.31
C PHE A 83 -1.37 -5.88 -9.01
N PRO A 84 -1.89 -5.65 -7.80
CA PRO A 84 -2.22 -6.60 -6.73
C PRO A 84 -3.25 -7.65 -7.17
N GLY A 85 -2.99 -8.92 -6.86
CA GLY A 85 -3.77 -10.04 -7.35
C GLY A 85 -5.14 -10.22 -6.71
N ASN A 86 -5.91 -11.23 -7.20
CA ASN A 86 -7.22 -11.64 -6.69
C ASN A 86 -8.25 -10.51 -6.60
N GLY A 87 -8.29 -9.61 -7.61
CA GLY A 87 -9.25 -8.50 -7.67
C GLY A 87 -8.86 -7.28 -6.84
N LEU A 88 -7.76 -7.31 -6.11
CA LEU A 88 -7.27 -6.13 -5.36
C LEU A 88 -6.81 -4.99 -6.30
N ALA A 89 -6.45 -5.30 -7.55
CA ALA A 89 -6.16 -4.29 -8.57
C ALA A 89 -7.35 -3.34 -8.78
N ASP A 90 -8.58 -3.84 -8.78
CA ASP A 90 -9.80 -3.03 -8.88
C ASP A 90 -10.05 -2.22 -7.60
N VAL A 91 -9.76 -2.79 -6.44
CA VAL A 91 -9.91 -2.10 -5.14
C VAL A 91 -8.96 -0.91 -5.05
N PHE A 92 -7.69 -1.09 -5.42
CA PHE A 92 -6.70 -0.01 -5.42
C PHE A 92 -6.74 0.88 -6.67
N GLY A 93 -7.45 0.46 -7.73
CA GLY A 93 -7.54 1.18 -8.99
C GLY A 93 -6.21 1.28 -9.75
N VAL A 94 -5.30 0.35 -9.54
CA VAL A 94 -3.95 0.32 -10.12
C VAL A 94 -3.53 -1.08 -10.51
N ILE A 95 -2.58 -1.18 -11.44
CA ILE A 95 -1.87 -2.42 -11.76
C ILE A 95 -0.37 -2.16 -11.68
N SER A 96 0.34 -2.96 -10.90
CA SER A 96 1.80 -2.97 -10.85
C SER A 96 2.31 -3.77 -12.05
N GLU A 97 3.05 -3.10 -12.94
CA GLU A 97 3.55 -3.69 -14.19
C GLU A 97 5.01 -4.12 -14.07
N GLU A 98 5.79 -3.40 -13.29
CA GLU A 98 7.22 -3.64 -13.13
C GLU A 98 7.68 -3.25 -11.72
N ILE A 99 8.79 -3.83 -11.28
CA ILE A 99 9.45 -3.50 -10.01
C ILE A 99 10.88 -3.10 -10.33
N ASP A 100 11.24 -1.88 -9.93
CA ASP A 100 12.62 -1.45 -9.89
C ASP A 100 13.23 -1.67 -8.51
N THR A 101 14.48 -2.10 -8.49
CA THR A 101 15.25 -2.33 -7.26
C THR A 101 16.43 -1.36 -7.20
N LEU A 102 16.37 -0.42 -6.27
CA LEU A 102 17.39 0.58 -6.08
C LEU A 102 18.59 0.00 -5.28
N TYR A 103 19.81 0.22 -5.79
CA TYR A 103 21.02 -0.06 -5.03
C TYR A 103 21.19 0.91 -3.86
N PRO A 104 22.00 0.59 -2.84
CA PRO A 104 22.24 1.48 -1.71
C PRO A 104 22.82 2.85 -2.08
N SER A 105 23.45 2.96 -3.25
CA SER A 105 23.98 4.21 -3.82
C SER A 105 22.95 5.06 -4.54
N ASP A 106 21.85 4.44 -4.96
CA ASP A 106 20.84 5.10 -5.78
C ASP A 106 20.01 6.06 -4.93
N ARG A 107 19.56 7.12 -5.57
CA ARG A 107 18.74 8.15 -4.95
C ARG A 107 17.58 8.46 -5.86
N ASN A 108 16.40 8.33 -5.31
CA ASN A 108 15.15 8.78 -5.93
C ASN A 108 14.24 9.35 -4.84
N SER A 109 13.24 10.09 -5.23
CA SER A 109 12.27 10.71 -4.34
C SER A 109 10.87 10.67 -4.94
N VAL A 110 9.91 10.98 -4.09
CA VAL A 110 8.50 11.14 -4.46
C VAL A 110 8.08 12.56 -4.11
N THR A 111 7.56 13.30 -5.08
CA THR A 111 6.94 14.60 -4.88
C THR A 111 5.42 14.44 -4.84
N PHE A 112 4.79 14.98 -3.80
CA PHE A 112 3.36 14.90 -3.55
C PHE A 112 2.62 16.11 -4.13
N ILE A 113 1.29 15.96 -4.28
CA ILE A 113 0.41 17.03 -4.83
C ILE A 113 0.41 18.30 -3.98
N ASP A 114 0.74 18.25 -2.69
CA ASP A 114 0.89 19.38 -1.78
C ASP A 114 2.26 20.08 -1.89
N GLY A 115 3.12 19.61 -2.77
CA GLY A 115 4.49 20.12 -2.97
C GLY A 115 5.52 19.57 -1.98
N SER A 116 5.12 18.76 -1.01
CA SER A 116 6.09 18.06 -0.14
C SER A 116 6.81 16.93 -0.88
N SER A 117 7.98 16.53 -0.41
CA SER A 117 8.72 15.41 -0.99
C SER A 117 9.36 14.54 0.08
N CYS A 118 9.62 13.29 -0.26
CA CYS A 118 10.37 12.36 0.58
C CYS A 118 11.27 11.45 -0.25
N GLY A 119 12.33 10.93 0.38
CA GLY A 119 13.18 9.93 -0.22
C GLY A 119 12.50 8.56 -0.31
N LEU A 120 12.97 7.75 -1.26
CA LEU A 120 12.63 6.34 -1.35
C LEU A 120 13.91 5.50 -1.46
N ARG A 121 13.80 4.22 -1.19
CA ARG A 121 14.90 3.25 -1.25
C ARG A 121 14.39 1.84 -1.52
N ASP A 122 15.29 0.99 -1.91
CA ASP A 122 15.15 -0.45 -2.12
C ASP A 122 14.18 -0.83 -3.24
N TYR A 123 12.91 -0.37 -3.21
CA TYR A 123 11.87 -0.83 -4.13
C TYR A 123 10.99 0.31 -4.63
N ALA A 124 10.69 0.30 -5.92
CA ALA A 124 9.72 1.13 -6.59
C ALA A 124 8.91 0.28 -7.56
N GLU A 125 7.59 0.22 -7.41
CA GLU A 125 6.70 -0.40 -8.38
C GLU A 125 6.26 0.63 -9.41
N ILE A 126 6.26 0.25 -10.67
CA ILE A 126 5.78 1.07 -11.76
C ILE A 126 4.31 0.74 -12.00
N LEU A 127 3.46 1.71 -11.71
CA LEU A 127 2.02 1.52 -11.73
C LEU A 127 1.42 1.99 -13.05
N ARG A 128 0.54 1.17 -13.61
CA ARG A 128 -0.47 1.61 -14.56
C ARG A 128 -1.74 2.02 -13.79
N ILE A 129 -2.14 3.27 -13.96
CA ILE A 129 -3.31 3.84 -13.29
C ILE A 129 -4.58 3.43 -14.02
N GLY A 130 -5.56 2.95 -13.26
CA GLY A 130 -6.93 2.69 -13.68
C GLY A 130 -7.86 3.79 -13.19
N THR A 131 -8.50 3.58 -12.05
CA THR A 131 -9.47 4.52 -11.45
C THR A 131 -8.90 5.34 -10.30
N ALA A 132 -7.67 5.06 -9.85
CA ALA A 132 -7.05 5.73 -8.73
C ALA A 132 -6.65 7.17 -9.04
N GLU A 133 -6.72 8.03 -8.04
CA GLU A 133 -6.15 9.38 -8.04
C GLU A 133 -4.69 9.32 -7.58
N VAL A 134 -3.83 10.11 -8.23
CA VAL A 134 -2.40 10.18 -7.92
C VAL A 134 -2.17 11.21 -6.82
N LEU A 135 -1.54 10.79 -5.73
CA LEU A 135 -1.15 11.65 -4.61
C LEU A 135 0.33 12.04 -4.63
N GLY A 136 1.17 11.23 -5.26
CA GLY A 136 2.60 11.49 -5.39
C GLY A 136 3.21 10.76 -6.58
N THR A 137 4.22 11.35 -7.18
CA THR A 137 4.92 10.83 -8.37
C THR A 137 6.42 10.70 -8.12
N TYR A 138 7.06 9.77 -8.82
CA TYR A 138 8.52 9.62 -8.81
C TYR A 138 9.21 10.81 -9.48
N ASP A 139 10.33 11.26 -8.92
CA ASP A 139 11.05 12.44 -9.41
C ASP A 139 12.13 12.13 -10.46
N SER A 140 12.66 10.92 -10.45
CA SER A 140 13.79 10.55 -11.32
C SER A 140 13.69 9.12 -11.84
N ASP A 141 14.69 8.72 -12.64
CA ASP A 141 14.77 7.48 -13.37
C ASP A 141 13.82 7.41 -14.60
N PHE A 142 13.81 6.26 -15.31
CA PHE A 142 12.99 6.05 -16.52
C PHE A 142 11.47 6.12 -16.23
N TYR A 143 11.08 5.98 -14.97
CA TYR A 143 9.70 6.09 -14.51
C TYR A 143 9.37 7.44 -13.84
N ALA A 144 10.21 8.45 -14.03
CA ALA A 144 9.93 9.80 -13.53
C ALA A 144 8.55 10.29 -14.00
N GLY A 145 7.77 10.85 -13.08
CA GLY A 145 6.39 11.29 -13.34
C GLY A 145 5.33 10.18 -13.19
N ASN A 146 5.72 8.91 -13.11
CA ASN A 146 4.78 7.84 -12.81
C ASN A 146 4.31 7.90 -11.35
N ALA A 147 3.10 7.38 -11.10
CA ALA A 147 2.51 7.37 -9.77
C ALA A 147 3.29 6.48 -8.79
N ALA A 148 3.57 7.01 -7.62
CA ALA A 148 4.21 6.31 -6.50
C ALA A 148 3.26 6.12 -5.31
N VAL A 149 2.30 7.04 -5.14
CA VAL A 149 1.28 6.97 -4.09
C VAL A 149 -0.06 7.32 -4.70
N THR A 150 -1.08 6.50 -4.44
CA THR A 150 -2.42 6.68 -5.00
C THR A 150 -3.50 6.46 -3.94
N VAL A 151 -4.70 6.95 -4.23
CA VAL A 151 -5.93 6.64 -3.51
C VAL A 151 -7.03 6.31 -4.50
N ASN A 152 -7.84 5.31 -4.20
CA ASN A 152 -8.98 4.92 -5.01
C ASN A 152 -10.23 4.84 -4.15
N SER A 153 -11.32 5.48 -4.57
CA SER A 153 -12.62 5.29 -3.95
C SER A 153 -13.24 3.99 -4.42
N TYR A 154 -13.53 3.09 -3.47
CA TYR A 154 -14.12 1.79 -3.77
C TYR A 154 -15.32 1.51 -2.86
N GLY A 155 -16.51 1.56 -3.44
CA GLY A 155 -17.76 1.50 -2.67
C GLY A 155 -17.95 2.75 -1.82
N LYS A 156 -17.92 2.61 -0.49
CA LYS A 156 -18.07 3.72 0.45
C LYS A 156 -16.75 4.14 1.13
N GLY A 157 -15.70 3.37 0.95
CA GLY A 157 -14.38 3.60 1.55
C GLY A 157 -13.32 3.95 0.52
N ASN A 158 -12.09 4.12 0.99
CA ASN A 158 -10.94 4.44 0.16
C ASN A 158 -9.83 3.41 0.34
N ALA A 159 -9.10 3.15 -0.74
CA ALA A 159 -7.94 2.27 -0.76
C ALA A 159 -6.69 3.05 -1.20
N TYR A 160 -5.74 3.19 -0.30
CA TYR A 160 -4.45 3.84 -0.51
C TYR A 160 -3.41 2.80 -0.93
N TYR A 161 -2.63 3.10 -1.96
CA TYR A 161 -1.53 2.25 -2.39
C TYR A 161 -0.21 3.03 -2.43
N VAL A 162 0.79 2.52 -1.71
CA VAL A 162 2.13 3.10 -1.65
C VAL A 162 3.08 2.16 -2.39
N ALA A 163 3.39 2.50 -3.64
CA ALA A 163 4.14 1.65 -4.57
C ALA A 163 5.65 1.64 -4.33
N ALA A 164 6.16 2.41 -3.37
CA ALA A 164 7.57 2.50 -3.08
C ALA A 164 7.88 2.39 -1.59
N ARG A 165 9.11 2.02 -1.27
CA ARG A 165 9.62 2.11 0.10
C ARG A 165 10.03 3.53 0.41
N ILE A 166 9.05 4.38 0.69
CA ILE A 166 9.25 5.78 1.09
C ILE A 166 9.71 5.91 2.55
N ASP A 167 10.13 7.09 2.94
CA ASP A 167 10.44 7.40 4.34
C ASP A 167 9.23 7.16 5.26
N TYR A 168 9.47 6.51 6.40
CA TYR A 168 8.39 6.11 7.31
C TYR A 168 7.63 7.28 7.93
N SER A 169 8.28 8.43 8.14
CA SER A 169 7.59 9.64 8.58
C SER A 169 6.52 10.06 7.59
N LYS A 170 6.84 10.01 6.29
CA LYS A 170 5.87 10.33 5.23
C LYS A 170 4.76 9.28 5.11
N LEU A 171 5.09 8.01 5.30
CA LEU A 171 4.07 6.97 5.42
C LEU A 171 3.14 7.23 6.61
N GLY A 172 3.66 7.74 7.73
CA GLY A 172 2.87 8.18 8.89
C GLY A 172 1.88 9.29 8.54
N GLU A 173 2.30 10.31 7.77
CA GLU A 173 1.42 11.37 7.29
C GLU A 173 0.31 10.85 6.36
N ILE A 174 0.61 9.88 5.49
CA ILE A 174 -0.40 9.23 4.64
C ILE A 174 -1.41 8.45 5.49
N MET A 175 -0.94 7.74 6.52
CA MET A 175 -1.83 7.02 7.45
C MET A 175 -2.71 8.00 8.26
N GLU A 176 -2.16 9.13 8.71
CA GLU A 176 -2.93 10.19 9.38
C GLU A 176 -4.03 10.74 8.47
N ARG A 177 -3.71 11.03 7.20
CA ARG A 177 -4.71 11.43 6.21
C ARG A 177 -5.80 10.37 6.05
N MET A 178 -5.42 9.10 5.86
CA MET A 178 -6.35 7.98 5.73
C MET A 178 -7.31 7.88 6.93
N LEU A 179 -6.80 8.07 8.15
CA LEU A 179 -7.61 8.04 9.38
C LEU A 179 -8.53 9.27 9.51
N THR A 180 -8.19 10.39 8.88
CA THR A 180 -9.05 11.58 8.85
C THR A 180 -10.20 11.42 7.86
N ASP A 181 -10.02 10.58 6.83
CA ASP A 181 -11.02 10.24 5.82
C ASP A 181 -11.98 9.10 6.29
N ALA A 182 -11.75 8.51 7.50
CA ALA A 182 -12.50 7.39 8.06
C ALA A 182 -13.86 7.77 8.70
#